data_85906be3310e541e0c595d0e58560425
#
_entry.id   85906be3310e541e0c595d0e58560425
#
_cell.length_a   1.000
_cell.length_b   1.000
_cell.length_c   1.000
_cell.angle_alpha   90.00
_cell.angle_beta   90.00
_cell.angle_gamma   90.00
#
_symmetry.space_group_name_H-M   'P 1'
#
loop_
_entity.id
_entity.type
_entity.pdbx_description
1 polymer ?
#
loop_
_entity_poly.entity_id
_entity_poly.type
_entity_poly.pdbx_seq_one_letter_code
_entity_poly.pdbx_strand_id
1 'polypeptide(L)'
;MERVRCCLAVLLAFLIQRCLLVQVEALGVVPLLLPPLLCLLGMAQGPDRGAVCGLFGGLLCLLAGCSPWVLALYPLIGGISGAVFHNSRGFWGKWLRTVPVLAGMEVLLVLGHWMAGNRFPAALAVAWPELLLALTCYPLAAVIGKAASLGRTRRV
;
A
#
# COMPACT_ATOMS: atom_id res chain seq x y z
N MET A 1 -13.64 15.89 7.73
CA MET A 1 -12.68 15.42 8.76
C MET A 1 -12.11 14.02 8.48
N GLU A 2 -12.89 13.03 8.02
CA GLU A 2 -12.37 11.67 7.74
C GLU A 2 -11.32 11.63 6.63
N ARG A 3 -11.54 12.36 5.52
CA ARG A 3 -10.56 12.43 4.41
C ARG A 3 -9.21 12.95 4.87
N VAL A 4 -9.20 13.98 5.71
CA VAL A 4 -7.95 14.56 6.24
C VAL A 4 -7.19 13.55 7.10
N ARG A 5 -7.90 12.77 7.94
CA ARG A 5 -7.29 11.72 8.77
C ARG A 5 -6.64 10.62 7.92
N CYS A 6 -7.27 10.25 6.83
CA CYS A 6 -6.71 9.25 5.92
C CYS A 6 -5.47 9.77 5.19
N CYS A 7 -5.51 11.00 4.70
CA CYS A 7 -4.33 11.64 4.12
C CYS A 7 -3.19 11.78 5.14
N LEU A 8 -3.51 12.12 6.40
CA LEU A 8 -2.53 12.17 7.49
C LEU A 8 -1.95 10.76 7.78
N ALA A 9 -2.77 9.72 7.76
CA ALA A 9 -2.28 8.35 7.95
C ALA A 9 -1.36 7.92 6.80
N VAL A 10 -1.68 8.26 5.55
CA VAL A 10 -0.82 8.00 4.39
C VAL A 10 0.48 8.79 4.49
N LEU A 11 0.42 10.07 4.88
CA LEU A 11 1.60 10.90 5.10
C LEU A 11 2.49 10.33 6.21
N LEU A 12 1.90 9.93 7.34
CA LEU A 12 2.62 9.32 8.44
C LEU A 12 3.32 8.02 8.02
N ALA A 13 2.61 7.15 7.31
CA ALA A 13 3.18 5.90 6.80
C ALA A 13 4.33 6.17 5.81
N PHE A 14 4.18 7.18 4.94
CA PHE A 14 5.23 7.60 4.03
C PHE A 14 6.47 8.09 4.78
N LEU A 15 6.29 8.91 5.81
CA LEU A 15 7.40 9.40 6.64
C LEU A 15 8.09 8.26 7.38
N ILE A 16 7.33 7.34 7.98
CA ILE A 16 7.87 6.14 8.64
C ILE A 16 8.67 5.30 7.63
N GLN A 17 8.11 5.08 6.44
CA GLN A 17 8.80 4.32 5.40
C GLN A 17 10.11 4.99 4.97
N ARG A 18 10.12 6.30 4.78
CA ARG A 18 11.30 7.04 4.33
C ARG A 18 12.35 7.28 5.41
N CYS A 19 11.92 7.53 6.65
CA CYS A 19 12.84 7.89 7.73
C CYS A 19 13.36 6.68 8.51
N LEU A 20 12.53 5.65 8.69
CA LEU A 20 12.86 4.50 9.52
C LEU A 20 13.13 3.24 8.69
N LEU A 21 12.23 2.88 7.78
CA LEU A 21 12.32 1.62 7.05
C LEU A 21 13.40 1.63 5.97
N VAL A 22 13.77 2.80 5.44
CA VAL A 22 14.92 2.91 4.51
C VAL A 22 16.24 2.51 5.18
N GLN A 23 16.36 2.70 6.51
CA GLN A 23 17.55 2.29 7.25
C GLN A 23 17.59 0.79 7.55
N VAL A 24 16.46 0.10 7.40
CA VAL A 24 16.33 -1.34 7.60
C VAL A 24 16.30 -2.02 6.25
N GLU A 25 17.45 -2.04 5.57
CA GLU A 25 17.61 -2.82 4.34
C GLU A 25 17.64 -4.31 4.70
N ALA A 26 16.56 -5.01 4.39
CA ALA A 26 16.47 -6.44 4.57
C ALA A 26 16.41 -7.13 3.19
N LEU A 27 17.28 -8.10 2.95
CA LEU A 27 17.37 -8.82 1.67
C LEU A 27 17.67 -7.92 0.44
N GLY A 28 18.33 -6.78 0.65
CA GLY A 28 18.61 -5.81 -0.42
C GLY A 28 17.40 -4.98 -0.87
N VAL A 29 16.31 -4.99 -0.10
CA VAL A 29 15.06 -4.30 -0.42
C VAL A 29 14.54 -3.55 0.80
N VAL A 30 13.94 -2.38 0.56
CA VAL A 30 13.34 -1.55 1.61
C VAL A 30 11.90 -2.02 1.88
N PRO A 31 11.52 -2.28 3.15
CA PRO A 31 10.17 -2.66 3.49
C PRO A 31 9.14 -1.60 3.07
N LEU A 32 8.11 -2.01 2.31
CA LEU A 32 7.05 -1.13 1.84
C LEU A 32 5.86 -1.13 2.81
N LEU A 33 5.60 0.01 3.44
CA LEU A 33 4.48 0.20 4.37
C LEU A 33 3.22 0.74 3.68
N LEU A 34 3.40 1.54 2.64
CA LEU A 34 2.29 2.20 1.94
C LEU A 34 1.31 1.23 1.27
N PRO A 35 1.74 0.25 0.45
CA PRO A 35 0.80 -0.64 -0.24
C PRO A 35 -0.16 -1.38 0.68
N PRO A 36 0.27 -2.06 1.78
CA PRO A 36 -0.65 -2.71 2.70
C PRO A 36 -1.59 -1.72 3.42
N LEU A 37 -1.11 -0.50 3.73
CA LEU A 37 -1.96 0.53 4.31
C LEU A 37 -3.07 0.98 3.34
N LEU A 38 -2.74 1.19 2.06
CA LEU A 38 -3.71 1.57 1.03
C LEU A 38 -4.78 0.50 0.82
N CYS A 39 -4.39 -0.79 0.83
CA CYS A 39 -5.34 -1.90 0.84
C CYS A 39 -6.31 -1.81 2.01
N LEU A 40 -5.79 -1.60 3.22
CA LEU A 40 -6.60 -1.51 4.44
C LEU A 40 -7.55 -0.32 4.43
N LEU A 41 -7.08 0.85 3.98
CA LEU A 41 -7.92 2.05 3.85
C LEU A 41 -9.01 1.85 2.79
N GLY A 42 -8.70 1.23 1.65
CA GLY A 42 -9.68 0.86 0.63
C GLY A 42 -10.75 -0.08 1.18
N MET A 43 -10.37 -1.17 1.85
CA MET A 43 -11.29 -2.11 2.48
C MET A 43 -12.16 -1.47 3.57
N ALA A 44 -11.63 -0.49 4.31
CA ALA A 44 -12.35 0.17 5.39
C ALA A 44 -13.30 1.27 4.91
N GLN A 45 -12.95 1.99 3.86
CA GLN A 45 -13.63 3.22 3.46
C GLN A 45 -14.33 3.15 2.11
N GLY A 46 -14.08 2.09 1.34
CA GLY A 46 -14.62 1.89 0.01
C GLY A 46 -13.70 2.36 -1.11
N PRO A 47 -14.06 2.06 -2.38
CA PRO A 47 -13.19 2.24 -3.53
C PRO A 47 -12.78 3.68 -3.81
N ASP A 48 -13.73 4.62 -3.75
CA ASP A 48 -13.46 6.02 -4.08
C ASP A 48 -12.44 6.65 -3.15
N ARG A 49 -12.60 6.42 -1.85
CA ARG A 49 -11.69 6.96 -0.84
C ARG A 49 -10.34 6.23 -0.86
N GLY A 50 -10.37 4.92 -1.11
CA GLY A 50 -9.16 4.12 -1.28
C GLY A 50 -8.32 4.62 -2.47
N ALA A 51 -8.97 4.90 -3.60
CA ALA A 51 -8.30 5.44 -4.79
C ALA A 51 -7.72 6.84 -4.54
N VAL A 52 -8.45 7.74 -3.87
CA VAL A 52 -7.95 9.08 -3.51
C VAL A 52 -6.75 8.99 -2.58
N CYS A 53 -6.79 8.13 -1.56
CA CYS A 53 -5.65 7.91 -0.67
C CYS A 53 -4.44 7.32 -1.42
N GLY A 54 -4.71 6.41 -2.37
CA GLY A 54 -3.70 5.84 -3.24
C GLY A 54 -3.05 6.88 -4.15
N LEU A 55 -3.86 7.77 -4.76
CA LEU A 55 -3.35 8.86 -5.57
C LEU A 55 -2.44 9.80 -4.76
N PHE A 56 -2.86 10.14 -3.54
CA PHE A 56 -2.05 10.96 -2.64
C PHE A 56 -0.75 10.27 -2.25
N GLY A 57 -0.79 8.99 -1.89
CA GLY A 57 0.41 8.19 -1.60
C GLY A 57 1.34 8.06 -2.80
N GLY A 58 0.79 7.82 -4.00
CA GLY A 58 1.55 7.76 -5.24
C GLY A 58 2.23 9.08 -5.58
N LEU A 59 1.55 10.20 -5.36
CA LEU A 59 2.12 11.54 -5.56
C LEU A 59 3.29 11.81 -4.61
N LEU A 60 3.15 11.45 -3.32
CA LEU A 60 4.24 11.58 -2.35
C LEU A 60 5.46 10.74 -2.76
N CYS A 61 5.25 9.51 -3.24
CA CYS A 61 6.33 8.66 -3.73
C CYS A 61 6.98 9.23 -4.99
N LEU A 62 6.20 9.79 -5.92
CA LEU A 62 6.73 10.43 -7.13
C LEU A 62 7.61 11.64 -6.78
N LEU A 63 7.15 12.50 -5.86
CA LEU A 63 7.92 13.64 -5.36
C LEU A 63 9.22 13.20 -4.65
N ALA A 64 9.23 12.00 -4.08
CA ALA A 64 10.40 11.40 -3.46
C ALA A 64 11.33 10.66 -4.45
N GLY A 65 11.09 10.77 -5.77
CA GLY A 65 11.92 10.16 -6.81
C GLY A 65 11.64 8.68 -7.09
N CYS A 66 10.48 8.16 -6.65
CA CYS A 66 10.07 6.80 -7.03
C CYS A 66 9.63 6.72 -8.50
N SER A 67 9.57 5.51 -9.03
CA SER A 67 9.12 5.24 -10.40
C SER A 67 7.71 5.83 -10.68
N PRO A 68 7.47 6.46 -11.85
CA PRO A 68 6.16 7.02 -12.20
C PRO A 68 5.02 5.98 -12.24
N TRP A 69 5.33 4.70 -12.40
CA TRP A 69 4.35 3.61 -12.33
C TRP A 69 3.61 3.53 -11.00
N VAL A 70 4.26 3.95 -9.91
CA VAL A 70 3.66 3.98 -8.56
C VAL A 70 2.44 4.91 -8.51
N LEU A 71 2.46 6.02 -9.27
CA LEU A 71 1.34 6.95 -9.34
C LEU A 71 0.07 6.31 -9.92
N ALA A 72 0.21 5.39 -10.85
CA ALA A 72 -0.92 4.65 -11.43
C ALA A 72 -1.34 3.47 -10.55
N LEU A 73 -0.38 2.73 -9.98
CA LEU A 73 -0.64 1.50 -9.23
C LEU A 73 -1.27 1.74 -7.86
N TYR A 74 -0.88 2.77 -7.13
CA TYR A 74 -1.39 3.02 -5.78
C TYR A 74 -2.89 3.35 -5.73
N PRO A 75 -3.45 4.19 -6.63
CA PRO A 75 -4.91 4.36 -6.72
C PRO A 75 -5.63 3.06 -7.08
N LEU A 76 -5.05 2.23 -7.95
CA LEU A 76 -5.61 0.93 -8.30
C LEU A 76 -5.66 0.00 -7.09
N ILE A 77 -4.60 -0.09 -6.29
CA ILE A 77 -4.57 -0.89 -5.06
C ILE A 77 -5.68 -0.45 -4.11
N GLY A 78 -5.76 0.84 -3.81
CA GLY A 78 -6.77 1.39 -2.91
C GLY A 78 -8.19 1.21 -3.45
N GLY A 79 -8.41 1.43 -4.75
CA GLY A 79 -9.69 1.29 -5.42
C GLY A 79 -10.16 -0.16 -5.51
N ILE A 80 -9.32 -1.07 -6.01
CA ILE A 80 -9.65 -2.50 -6.17
C ILE A 80 -9.90 -3.16 -4.82
N SER A 81 -9.03 -2.91 -3.82
CA SER A 81 -9.22 -3.45 -2.48
C SER A 81 -10.52 -2.98 -1.84
N GLY A 82 -10.91 -1.72 -2.10
CA GLY A 82 -12.18 -1.17 -1.66
C GLY A 82 -13.39 -1.74 -2.41
N ALA A 83 -13.28 -1.94 -3.72
CA ALA A 83 -14.37 -2.47 -4.55
C ALA A 83 -14.65 -3.96 -4.27
N VAL A 84 -13.58 -4.76 -4.18
CA VAL A 84 -13.71 -6.22 -4.08
C VAL A 84 -13.89 -6.68 -2.63
N PHE A 85 -13.22 -6.00 -1.68
CA PHE A 85 -13.12 -6.48 -0.29
C PHE A 85 -13.71 -5.52 0.74
N HIS A 86 -14.56 -4.60 0.33
CA HIS A 86 -15.29 -3.72 1.23
C HIS A 86 -16.10 -4.58 2.23
N ASN A 87 -16.13 -4.17 3.50
CA ASN A 87 -16.77 -4.91 4.60
C ASN A 87 -16.07 -6.19 5.08
N SER A 88 -14.82 -6.41 4.74
CA SER A 88 -14.04 -7.50 5.33
C SER A 88 -13.93 -7.34 6.85
N ARG A 89 -14.37 -8.34 7.60
CA ARG A 89 -14.31 -8.35 9.06
C ARG A 89 -13.12 -9.19 9.55
N GLY A 90 -12.55 -8.78 10.70
CA GLY A 90 -11.42 -9.48 11.31
C GLY A 90 -10.06 -9.15 10.72
N PHE A 91 -9.02 -9.28 11.54
CA PHE A 91 -7.63 -9.01 11.16
C PHE A 91 -7.12 -10.00 10.10
N TRP A 92 -7.30 -11.30 10.36
CA TRP A 92 -6.86 -12.38 9.48
C TRP A 92 -7.56 -12.36 8.11
N GLY A 93 -8.88 -12.06 8.11
CA GLY A 93 -9.63 -11.97 6.86
C GLY A 93 -9.15 -10.83 5.97
N LYS A 94 -8.78 -9.68 6.54
CA LYS A 94 -8.21 -8.56 5.81
C LYS A 94 -6.79 -8.86 5.33
N TRP A 95 -5.97 -9.48 6.17
CA TRP A 95 -4.61 -9.87 5.82
C TRP A 95 -4.59 -10.81 4.62
N LEU A 96 -5.39 -11.89 4.66
CA LEU A 96 -5.46 -12.87 3.57
C LEU A 96 -5.92 -12.23 2.24
N ARG A 97 -6.79 -11.24 2.30
CA ARG A 97 -7.28 -10.51 1.12
C ARG A 97 -6.31 -9.45 0.61
N THR A 98 -5.40 -8.97 1.45
CA THR A 98 -4.33 -8.07 1.05
C THR A 98 -3.29 -8.78 0.18
N VAL A 99 -3.02 -10.05 0.44
CA VAL A 99 -2.02 -10.86 -0.29
C VAL A 99 -2.23 -10.84 -1.81
N PRO A 100 -3.41 -11.20 -2.37
CA PRO A 100 -3.59 -11.21 -3.82
C PRO A 100 -3.53 -9.81 -4.46
N VAL A 101 -3.93 -8.77 -3.73
CA VAL A 101 -3.83 -7.39 -4.23
C VAL A 101 -2.37 -6.96 -4.34
N LEU A 102 -1.56 -7.22 -3.31
CA LEU A 102 -0.14 -6.91 -3.34
C LEU A 102 0.61 -7.77 -4.37
N ALA A 103 0.30 -9.06 -4.46
CA ALA A 103 0.88 -9.93 -5.48
C ALA A 103 0.56 -9.44 -6.91
N GLY A 104 -0.68 -9.01 -7.15
CA GLY A 104 -1.09 -8.42 -8.42
C GLY A 104 -0.33 -7.12 -8.73
N MET A 105 -0.09 -6.28 -7.72
CA MET A 105 0.75 -5.08 -7.87
C MET A 105 2.17 -5.44 -8.30
N GLU A 106 2.80 -6.40 -7.62
CA GLU A 106 4.17 -6.82 -7.94
C GLU A 106 4.27 -7.37 -9.37
N VAL A 107 3.29 -8.16 -9.79
CA VAL A 107 3.22 -8.65 -11.18
C VAL A 107 3.15 -7.48 -12.16
N LEU A 108 2.33 -6.47 -11.90
CA LEU A 108 2.25 -5.29 -12.77
C LEU A 108 3.54 -4.48 -12.77
N LEU A 109 4.24 -4.36 -11.63
CA LEU A 109 5.55 -3.71 -11.56
C LEU A 109 6.60 -4.47 -12.37
N VAL A 110 6.67 -5.80 -12.23
CA VAL A 110 7.60 -6.65 -13.01
C VAL A 110 7.33 -6.50 -14.50
N LEU A 111 6.05 -6.53 -14.92
CA LEU A 111 5.67 -6.31 -16.32
C LEU A 111 6.07 -4.92 -16.81
N GLY A 112 5.84 -3.88 -16.00
CA GLY A 112 6.25 -2.50 -16.33
C GLY A 112 7.77 -2.37 -16.50
N HIS A 113 8.55 -2.98 -15.62
CA HIS A 113 10.00 -3.02 -15.74
C HIS A 113 10.48 -3.81 -16.96
N TRP A 114 9.82 -4.91 -17.28
CA TRP A 114 10.12 -5.69 -18.49
C TRP A 114 9.82 -4.89 -19.76
N MET A 115 8.67 -4.22 -19.83
CA MET A 115 8.33 -3.34 -20.97
C MET A 115 9.29 -2.15 -21.11
N ALA A 116 9.89 -1.69 -20.01
CA ALA A 116 10.92 -0.68 -20.02
C ALA A 116 12.32 -1.19 -20.44
N GLY A 117 12.44 -2.47 -20.86
CA GLY A 117 13.67 -3.07 -21.36
C GLY A 117 14.56 -3.68 -20.28
N ASN A 118 14.11 -3.78 -19.04
CA ASN A 118 14.85 -4.44 -17.97
C ASN A 118 14.78 -5.97 -18.09
N ARG A 119 15.79 -6.67 -17.58
CA ARG A 119 15.82 -8.14 -17.61
C ARG A 119 14.76 -8.71 -16.66
N PHE A 120 13.84 -9.50 -17.18
CA PHE A 120 12.75 -10.14 -16.41
C PHE A 120 13.21 -10.86 -15.13
N PRO A 121 14.26 -11.71 -15.15
CA PRO A 121 14.71 -12.40 -13.93
C PRO A 121 15.22 -11.45 -12.84
N ALA A 122 15.83 -10.32 -13.21
CA ALA A 122 16.29 -9.33 -12.24
C ALA A 122 15.10 -8.59 -11.57
N ALA A 123 14.06 -8.26 -12.33
CA ALA A 123 12.84 -7.64 -11.80
C ALA A 123 12.11 -8.60 -10.84
N LEU A 124 12.03 -9.89 -11.19
CA LEU A 124 11.39 -10.90 -10.34
C LEU A 124 12.16 -11.14 -9.04
N ALA A 125 13.50 -11.11 -9.09
CA ALA A 125 14.35 -11.28 -7.90
C ALA A 125 14.15 -10.17 -6.86
N VAL A 126 13.76 -8.97 -7.29
CA VAL A 126 13.45 -7.83 -6.39
C VAL A 126 12.00 -7.89 -5.91
N ALA A 127 11.05 -8.23 -6.77
CA ALA A 127 9.62 -8.24 -6.44
C ALA A 127 9.27 -9.26 -5.33
N TRP A 128 9.90 -10.41 -5.31
CA TRP A 128 9.62 -11.44 -4.30
C TRP A 128 9.94 -11.01 -2.86
N PRO A 129 11.16 -10.52 -2.54
CA PRO A 129 11.43 -10.01 -1.19
C PRO A 129 10.62 -8.76 -0.84
N GLU A 130 10.31 -7.90 -1.82
CA GLU A 130 9.44 -6.72 -1.63
C GLU A 130 8.06 -7.13 -1.15
N LEU A 131 7.43 -8.11 -1.78
CA LEU A 131 6.14 -8.67 -1.38
C LEU A 131 6.17 -9.23 0.04
N LEU A 132 7.19 -10.04 0.38
CA LEU A 132 7.33 -10.61 1.71
C LEU A 132 7.49 -9.53 2.78
N LEU A 133 8.32 -8.53 2.52
CA LEU A 133 8.52 -7.42 3.46
C LEU A 133 7.28 -6.54 3.58
N ALA A 134 6.54 -6.29 2.51
CA ALA A 134 5.26 -5.58 2.56
C ALA A 134 4.23 -6.33 3.42
N LEU A 135 4.19 -7.66 3.36
CA LEU A 135 3.32 -8.49 4.20
C LEU A 135 3.75 -8.49 5.68
N THR A 136 5.04 -8.42 5.98
CA THR A 136 5.52 -8.27 7.37
C THR A 136 5.22 -6.89 7.95
N CYS A 137 5.13 -5.86 7.12
CA CYS A 137 4.73 -4.51 7.54
C CYS A 137 3.22 -4.36 7.77
N TYR A 138 2.41 -5.37 7.40
CA TYR A 138 0.95 -5.33 7.54
C TYR A 138 0.45 -5.03 8.97
N PRO A 139 1.01 -5.60 10.06
CA PRO A 139 0.56 -5.29 11.42
C PRO A 139 0.71 -3.79 11.75
N LEU A 140 1.82 -3.19 11.33
CA LEU A 140 2.07 -1.75 11.51
C LEU A 140 1.07 -0.91 10.70
N ALA A 141 0.85 -1.29 9.44
CA ALA A 141 -0.17 -0.67 8.58
C ALA A 141 -1.58 -0.79 9.19
N ALA A 142 -1.91 -1.93 9.83
CA ALA A 142 -3.19 -2.15 10.48
C ALA A 142 -3.38 -1.24 11.71
N VAL A 143 -2.35 -0.99 12.50
CA VAL A 143 -2.40 -0.05 13.63
C VAL A 143 -2.66 1.37 13.14
N ILE A 144 -1.92 1.83 12.12
CA ILE A 144 -2.07 3.17 11.53
C ILE A 144 -3.48 3.30 10.89
N GLY A 145 -3.91 2.32 10.13
CA GLY A 145 -5.23 2.30 9.49
C GLY A 145 -6.38 2.29 10.49
N LYS A 146 -6.23 1.55 11.61
CA LYS A 146 -7.21 1.55 12.71
C LYS A 146 -7.28 2.93 13.39
N ALA A 147 -6.16 3.56 13.65
CA ALA A 147 -6.11 4.91 14.22
C ALA A 147 -6.83 5.93 13.31
N ALA A 148 -6.65 5.82 11.98
CA ALA A 148 -7.35 6.66 11.00
C ALA A 148 -8.87 6.41 10.96
N SER A 149 -9.31 5.16 11.20
CA SER A 149 -10.73 4.75 11.14
C SER A 149 -11.52 4.93 12.45
N LEU A 150 -10.86 5.12 13.59
CA LEU A 150 -11.48 5.24 14.92
C LEU A 150 -12.49 6.40 15.06
N GLY A 151 -12.52 7.32 14.08
CA GLY A 151 -13.53 8.37 14.03
C GLY A 151 -14.94 7.90 13.64
N ARG A 152 -15.09 6.67 13.11
CA ARG A 152 -16.37 6.14 12.60
C ARG A 152 -17.22 5.47 13.68
N THR A 153 -16.62 4.94 14.74
CA THR A 153 -17.33 4.18 15.79
C THR A 153 -18.03 5.03 16.84
N ARG A 154 -17.93 6.36 16.80
CA ARG A 154 -18.60 7.26 17.75
C ARG A 154 -19.89 7.90 17.22
N ARG A 155 -20.41 7.46 16.07
CA ARG A 155 -21.69 7.94 15.54
C ARG A 155 -22.60 6.76 15.18
N VAL A 156 -23.02 6.03 16.17
CA VAL A 156 -24.24 5.21 16.19
C VAL A 156 -24.92 5.46 17.51
#